data_3aa3089845716d62f6839ea60e853c6b
#
_entry.id   3aa3089845716d62f6839ea60e853c6b
#
_cell.length_a   1.000
_cell.length_b   1.000
_cell.length_c   1.000
_cell.angle_alpha   90.00
_cell.angle_beta   90.00
_cell.angle_gamma   90.00
#
_symmetry.space_group_name_H-M   'P 1'
#
loop_
_entity.id
_entity.type
_entity.pdbx_description
1 polymer ?
#
loop_
_entity_poly.entity_id
_entity_poly.type
_entity_poly.pdbx_seq_one_letter_code
_entity_poly.pdbx_strand_id
1 'polypeptide(L)'
;MNFRFASGLSFEFLKGESSMYLATTEEGVIYRCSKSYTQQYLEIYAGHNGPIYKVRANPYFYDIFLTCSADWSCKLWNWRRDSPLNSFQSLDLYDEVIDIEWSPNESTVFASVCKDGRLELWYFVFYSGIWRKRTCLTLFARLGIEIKPKWRLKLWFVSAKVTPSL
;
A
#
# COMPACT_ATOMS: atom_id res chain seq x y z
N MET A 1 -27.12 -7.04 -16.47
CA MET A 1 -25.81 -6.76 -15.84
C MET A 1 -26.06 -5.82 -14.69
N ASN A 2 -25.98 -6.27 -13.43
CA ASN A 2 -26.20 -5.40 -12.28
C ASN A 2 -24.92 -4.58 -12.06
N PHE A 3 -24.94 -3.31 -12.42
CA PHE A 3 -23.90 -2.38 -12.04
C PHE A 3 -24.01 -2.14 -10.53
N ARG A 4 -23.13 -2.75 -9.74
CA ARG A 4 -22.93 -2.34 -8.36
C ARG A 4 -22.11 -1.06 -8.37
N PHE A 5 -22.70 0.01 -7.87
CA PHE A 5 -21.96 1.23 -7.61
C PHE A 5 -21.11 1.00 -6.35
N ALA A 6 -19.82 0.73 -6.53
CA ALA A 6 -18.86 0.67 -5.43
C ALA A 6 -18.25 2.05 -5.22
N SER A 7 -18.14 2.49 -3.97
CA SER A 7 -17.41 3.73 -3.64
C SER A 7 -15.94 3.58 -3.89
N GLY A 8 -15.39 4.41 -4.77
CA GLY A 8 -13.94 4.50 -4.99
C GLY A 8 -13.28 5.30 -3.87
N LEU A 9 -12.24 4.74 -3.23
CA LEU A 9 -11.54 5.37 -2.12
C LEU A 9 -10.18 5.95 -2.51
N SER A 10 -9.45 5.29 -3.39
CA SER A 10 -8.14 5.74 -3.86
C SER A 10 -7.89 5.30 -5.29
N PHE A 11 -6.99 6.00 -5.95
CA PHE A 11 -6.48 5.59 -7.26
C PHE A 11 -5.00 5.94 -7.42
N GLU A 12 -4.31 5.21 -8.29
CA GLU A 12 -2.90 5.44 -8.60
C GLU A 12 -2.62 5.03 -10.03
N PHE A 13 -1.85 5.84 -10.76
CA PHE A 13 -1.41 5.51 -12.11
C PHE A 13 -0.23 4.54 -12.07
N LEU A 14 -0.27 3.54 -12.95
CA LEU A 14 0.84 2.60 -13.08
C LEU A 14 2.04 3.30 -13.73
N LYS A 15 3.20 3.19 -13.08
CA LYS A 15 4.44 3.69 -13.66
C LYS A 15 4.86 2.83 -14.84
N GLY A 16 5.28 3.47 -15.93
CA GLY A 16 5.61 2.79 -17.18
C GLY A 16 4.44 2.63 -18.16
N GLU A 17 3.20 2.68 -17.69
CA GLU A 17 1.99 2.62 -18.52
C GLU A 17 1.03 3.76 -18.17
N SER A 18 1.27 4.93 -18.72
CA SER A 18 0.51 6.16 -18.41
C SER A 18 -0.99 6.11 -18.78
N SER A 19 -1.39 5.11 -19.54
CA SER A 19 -2.79 4.85 -19.89
C SER A 19 -3.55 4.01 -18.86
N MET A 20 -2.84 3.34 -17.93
CA MET A 20 -3.44 2.43 -16.95
C MET A 20 -3.39 3.00 -15.55
N TYR A 21 -4.43 2.71 -14.76
CA TYR A 21 -4.52 3.08 -13.36
C TYR A 21 -5.21 1.98 -12.54
N LEU A 22 -4.92 1.97 -11.24
CA LEU A 22 -5.59 1.14 -10.25
C LEU A 22 -6.59 2.00 -9.50
N ALA A 23 -7.78 1.46 -9.25
CA ALA A 23 -8.80 2.08 -8.41
C ALA A 23 -9.19 1.11 -7.30
N THR A 24 -9.27 1.60 -6.07
CA THR A 24 -9.64 0.81 -4.90
C THR A 24 -11.01 1.19 -4.39
N THR A 25 -11.71 0.23 -3.79
CA THR A 25 -13.09 0.38 -3.35
C THR A 25 -13.28 0.06 -1.87
N GLU A 26 -14.43 0.48 -1.35
CA GLU A 26 -14.87 0.15 0.00
C GLU A 26 -15.19 -1.34 0.20
N GLU A 27 -15.44 -2.07 -0.88
CA GLU A 27 -15.70 -3.52 -0.83
C GLU A 27 -14.43 -4.37 -0.70
N GLY A 28 -13.24 -3.75 -0.66
CA GLY A 28 -11.96 -4.49 -0.57
C GLY A 28 -11.45 -5.02 -1.91
N VAL A 29 -11.94 -4.47 -3.00
CA VAL A 29 -11.59 -4.86 -4.37
C VAL A 29 -10.76 -3.76 -5.04
N ILE A 30 -9.77 -4.19 -5.82
CA ILE A 30 -8.95 -3.32 -6.64
C ILE A 30 -9.28 -3.57 -8.10
N TYR A 31 -9.53 -2.54 -8.86
CA TYR A 31 -9.78 -2.59 -10.29
C TYR A 31 -8.62 -2.01 -11.06
N ARG A 32 -8.13 -2.74 -12.07
CA ARG A 32 -7.22 -2.17 -13.08
C ARG A 32 -8.05 -1.64 -14.24
N CYS A 33 -7.88 -0.36 -14.51
CA CYS A 33 -8.63 0.37 -15.51
C CYS A 33 -7.69 1.00 -16.56
N SER A 34 -8.23 1.29 -17.73
CA SER A 34 -7.52 2.01 -18.79
C SER A 34 -8.24 3.30 -19.14
N LYS A 35 -7.50 4.37 -19.42
CA LYS A 35 -8.03 5.62 -19.95
C LYS A 35 -8.63 5.47 -21.35
N SER A 36 -8.07 4.55 -22.13
CA SER A 36 -8.48 4.32 -23.52
C SER A 36 -9.71 3.41 -23.64
N TYR A 37 -10.03 2.69 -22.58
CA TYR A 37 -11.17 1.78 -22.53
C TYR A 37 -11.97 2.02 -21.26
N THR A 38 -13.00 2.86 -21.39
CA THR A 38 -13.79 3.36 -20.26
C THR A 38 -15.04 2.55 -19.95
N GLN A 39 -15.37 1.56 -20.77
CA GLN A 39 -16.62 0.79 -20.61
C GLN A 39 -16.54 -0.29 -19.53
N GLN A 40 -15.33 -0.81 -19.25
CA GLN A 40 -15.11 -1.87 -18.28
C GLN A 40 -13.72 -1.75 -17.66
N TYR A 41 -13.55 -2.35 -16.48
CA TYR A 41 -12.22 -2.61 -15.91
C TYR A 41 -11.52 -3.73 -16.71
N LEU A 42 -10.20 -3.75 -16.68
CA LEU A 42 -9.39 -4.78 -17.35
C LEU A 42 -9.22 -6.01 -16.48
N GLU A 43 -8.92 -5.80 -15.19
CA GLU A 43 -8.69 -6.87 -14.22
C GLU A 43 -9.21 -6.49 -12.84
N ILE A 44 -9.43 -7.54 -12.02
CA ILE A 44 -9.86 -7.42 -10.62
C ILE A 44 -8.83 -8.13 -9.75
N TYR A 45 -8.46 -7.47 -8.64
CA TYR A 45 -7.67 -8.07 -7.58
C TYR A 45 -8.50 -8.07 -6.29
N ALA A 46 -8.89 -9.27 -5.85
CA ALA A 46 -9.63 -9.47 -4.63
C ALA A 46 -8.73 -10.12 -3.58
N GLY A 47 -8.79 -9.66 -2.35
CA GLY A 47 -7.96 -10.21 -1.28
C GLY A 47 -7.98 -9.46 0.02
N HIS A 48 -8.56 -8.26 0.05
CA HIS A 48 -8.86 -7.56 1.29
C HIS A 48 -10.28 -7.87 1.77
N ASN A 49 -10.47 -7.90 3.09
CA ASN A 49 -11.76 -8.16 3.73
C ASN A 49 -12.42 -6.88 4.25
N GLY A 50 -11.98 -5.73 3.78
CA GLY A 50 -12.52 -4.43 4.17
C GLY A 50 -12.10 -3.33 3.21
N PRO A 51 -12.59 -2.09 3.43
CA PRO A 51 -12.28 -0.94 2.60
C PRO A 51 -10.77 -0.77 2.38
N ILE A 52 -10.38 -0.48 1.14
CA ILE A 52 -8.98 -0.23 0.79
C ILE A 52 -8.77 1.28 0.73
N TYR A 53 -8.12 1.83 1.75
CA TYR A 53 -7.97 3.27 1.90
C TYR A 53 -6.95 3.88 0.94
N LYS A 54 -5.89 3.11 0.60
CA LYS A 54 -4.83 3.62 -0.26
C LYS A 54 -4.25 2.55 -1.17
N VAL A 55 -3.83 2.97 -2.36
CA VAL A 55 -2.99 2.20 -3.28
C VAL A 55 -1.77 3.03 -3.66
N ARG A 56 -0.59 2.39 -3.76
CA ARG A 56 0.67 3.03 -4.16
C ARG A 56 1.48 2.13 -5.06
N ALA A 57 1.76 2.58 -6.29
CA ALA A 57 2.68 1.93 -7.20
C ALA A 57 4.13 2.10 -6.72
N ASN A 58 4.92 1.03 -6.82
CA ASN A 58 6.33 1.08 -6.46
C ASN A 58 7.08 2.05 -7.40
N PRO A 59 7.93 2.94 -6.86
CA PRO A 59 8.68 3.89 -7.68
C PRO A 59 9.75 3.25 -8.57
N TYR A 60 10.22 2.04 -8.25
CA TYR A 60 11.33 1.36 -8.90
C TYR A 60 10.90 0.11 -9.68
N PHE A 61 9.98 -0.68 -9.11
CA PHE A 61 9.45 -1.88 -9.75
C PHE A 61 8.05 -1.60 -10.29
N TYR A 62 7.95 -1.42 -11.59
CA TYR A 62 6.69 -1.01 -12.26
C TYR A 62 5.58 -2.04 -12.13
N ASP A 63 5.94 -3.31 -11.93
CA ASP A 63 4.96 -4.40 -11.79
C ASP A 63 4.38 -4.51 -10.36
N ILE A 64 4.93 -3.78 -9.40
CA ILE A 64 4.61 -3.93 -7.97
C ILE A 64 3.80 -2.74 -7.47
N PHE A 65 2.78 -3.03 -6.68
CA PHE A 65 2.03 -2.02 -5.95
C PHE A 65 1.65 -2.49 -4.55
N LEU A 66 1.35 -1.55 -3.68
CA LEU A 66 0.90 -1.75 -2.31
C LEU A 66 -0.51 -1.24 -2.11
N THR A 67 -1.24 -1.89 -1.23
CA THR A 67 -2.53 -1.43 -0.71
C THR A 67 -2.57 -1.50 0.80
N CYS A 68 -3.36 -0.64 1.43
CA CYS A 68 -3.70 -0.73 2.85
C CYS A 68 -5.20 -0.71 3.06
N SER A 69 -5.66 -1.38 4.09
CA SER A 69 -7.07 -1.62 4.30
C SER A 69 -7.48 -1.55 5.77
N ALA A 70 -8.78 -1.39 5.97
CA ALA A 70 -9.43 -1.53 7.27
C ALA A 70 -9.34 -2.96 7.83
N ASP A 71 -8.92 -3.95 7.04
CA ASP A 71 -8.69 -5.33 7.48
C ASP A 71 -7.37 -5.52 8.25
N TRP A 72 -6.76 -4.42 8.72
CA TRP A 72 -5.52 -4.34 9.51
C TRP A 72 -4.26 -4.78 8.76
N SER A 73 -4.35 -4.88 7.44
CA SER A 73 -3.23 -5.36 6.64
C SER A 73 -2.82 -4.39 5.54
N CYS A 74 -1.51 -4.44 5.21
CA CYS A 74 -1.00 -3.98 3.93
C CYS A 74 -0.73 -5.19 3.06
N LYS A 75 -1.03 -5.11 1.78
CA LYS A 75 -0.76 -6.20 0.83
C LYS A 75 0.10 -5.72 -0.32
N LEU A 76 1.09 -6.56 -0.65
CA LEU A 76 1.98 -6.39 -1.79
C LEU A 76 1.44 -7.19 -2.96
N TRP A 77 1.33 -6.56 -4.11
CA TRP A 77 0.77 -7.14 -5.32
C TRP A 77 1.72 -7.06 -6.49
N ASN A 78 1.56 -7.97 -7.41
CA ASN A 78 2.08 -7.83 -8.76
C ASN A 78 0.86 -7.76 -9.71
N TRP A 79 0.80 -6.72 -10.55
CA TRP A 79 -0.36 -6.52 -11.43
C TRP A 79 -0.57 -7.64 -12.47
N ARG A 80 0.41 -8.55 -12.63
CA ARG A 80 0.30 -9.74 -13.48
C ARG A 80 -0.27 -10.96 -12.77
N ARG A 81 -0.62 -10.85 -11.48
CA ARG A 81 -1.15 -11.95 -10.67
C ARG A 81 -2.39 -11.51 -9.92
N ASP A 82 -3.38 -12.39 -9.89
CA ASP A 82 -4.66 -12.13 -9.23
C ASP A 82 -4.61 -12.20 -7.71
N SER A 83 -3.52 -12.76 -7.17
CA SER A 83 -3.32 -12.95 -5.73
C SER A 83 -2.19 -12.07 -5.18
N PRO A 84 -2.28 -11.64 -3.91
CA PRO A 84 -1.23 -10.87 -3.29
C PRO A 84 0.07 -11.70 -3.15
N LEU A 85 1.20 -11.04 -3.38
CA LEU A 85 2.52 -11.64 -3.19
C LEU A 85 2.85 -11.84 -1.72
N ASN A 86 2.43 -10.89 -0.88
CA ASN A 86 2.65 -10.93 0.56
C ASN A 86 1.61 -10.08 1.29
N SER A 87 1.38 -10.40 2.57
CA SER A 87 0.54 -9.63 3.48
C SER A 87 1.35 -9.21 4.70
N PHE A 88 1.27 -7.94 5.05
CA PHE A 88 1.94 -7.33 6.19
C PHE A 88 0.87 -6.94 7.19
N GLN A 89 1.01 -7.45 8.39
CA GLN A 89 0.10 -7.19 9.50
C GLN A 89 0.93 -7.12 10.78
N SER A 90 0.59 -6.21 11.67
CA SER A 90 1.18 -6.15 12.99
C SER A 90 0.83 -7.42 13.77
N LEU A 91 1.79 -7.95 14.54
CA LEU A 91 1.59 -9.19 15.29
C LEU A 91 0.79 -8.99 16.57
N ASP A 92 0.93 -7.80 17.17
CA ASP A 92 0.46 -7.58 18.55
C ASP A 92 -0.75 -6.65 18.64
N LEU A 93 -0.99 -5.85 17.60
CA LEU A 93 -2.00 -4.80 17.64
C LEU A 93 -2.78 -4.79 16.32
N TYR A 94 -4.08 -4.96 16.44
CA TYR A 94 -5.02 -5.00 15.32
C TYR A 94 -5.71 -3.65 15.22
N ASP A 95 -5.35 -2.85 14.22
CA ASP A 95 -6.04 -1.59 13.91
C ASP A 95 -5.96 -1.28 12.41
N GLU A 96 -6.87 -0.45 11.95
CA GLU A 96 -6.97 -0.07 10.55
C GLU A 96 -5.70 0.63 10.04
N VAL A 97 -5.20 0.21 8.90
CA VAL A 97 -4.08 0.88 8.23
C VAL A 97 -4.62 1.92 7.28
N ILE A 98 -4.41 3.19 7.62
CA ILE A 98 -5.03 4.32 6.92
C ILE A 98 -4.19 4.92 5.80
N ASP A 99 -2.88 4.82 5.88
CA ASP A 99 -1.98 5.35 4.84
C ASP A 99 -0.73 4.49 4.67
N ILE A 100 -0.18 4.51 3.46
CA ILE A 100 1.08 3.84 3.08
C ILE A 100 1.88 4.72 2.14
N GLU A 101 3.20 4.66 2.25
CA GLU A 101 4.10 5.35 1.33
C GLU A 101 5.38 4.55 1.14
N TRP A 102 5.88 4.49 -0.11
CA TRP A 102 7.15 3.89 -0.44
C TRP A 102 8.32 4.77 -0.03
N SER A 103 9.43 4.15 0.35
CA SER A 103 10.68 4.86 0.53
C SER A 103 11.11 5.52 -0.79
N PRO A 104 11.50 6.81 -0.78
CA PRO A 104 12.00 7.45 -1.98
C PRO A 104 13.39 6.96 -2.40
N ASN A 105 14.14 6.32 -1.51
CA ASN A 105 15.53 5.91 -1.72
C ASN A 105 15.71 4.40 -1.86
N GLU A 106 14.74 3.61 -1.37
CA GLU A 106 14.85 2.16 -1.33
C GLU A 106 13.60 1.48 -1.88
N SER A 107 13.79 0.60 -2.84
CA SER A 107 12.71 -0.07 -3.56
C SER A 107 11.93 -1.10 -2.74
N THR A 108 12.53 -1.58 -1.65
CA THR A 108 12.01 -2.67 -0.82
C THR A 108 11.50 -2.21 0.54
N VAL A 109 11.51 -0.91 0.79
CA VAL A 109 11.09 -0.32 2.07
C VAL A 109 9.84 0.53 1.87
N PHE A 110 8.89 0.39 2.79
CA PHE A 110 7.72 1.25 2.85
C PHE A 110 7.31 1.50 4.30
N ALA A 111 6.53 2.55 4.51
CA ALA A 111 5.94 2.87 5.80
C ALA A 111 4.43 2.69 5.74
N SER A 112 3.83 2.26 6.84
CA SER A 112 2.38 2.28 7.06
C SER A 112 2.03 3.09 8.30
N VAL A 113 0.87 3.70 8.27
CA VAL A 113 0.29 4.44 9.41
C VAL A 113 -1.02 3.80 9.78
N CYS A 114 -1.16 3.45 11.05
CA CYS A 114 -2.38 2.91 11.61
C CYS A 114 -3.24 4.01 12.27
N LYS A 115 -4.51 3.74 12.44
CA LYS A 115 -5.49 4.67 13.02
C LYS A 115 -5.18 5.03 14.47
N ASP A 116 -4.57 4.13 15.22
CA ASP A 116 -4.08 4.33 16.60
C ASP A 116 -2.86 5.25 16.72
N GLY A 117 -2.34 5.78 15.60
CA GLY A 117 -1.20 6.67 15.54
C GLY A 117 0.16 5.96 15.44
N ARG A 118 0.18 4.64 15.25
CA ARG A 118 1.42 3.91 15.00
C ARG A 118 1.93 4.16 13.59
N LEU A 119 3.24 4.31 13.48
CA LEU A 119 3.97 4.27 12.21
C LEU A 119 4.84 3.02 12.22
N GLU A 120 4.67 2.19 11.23
CA GLU A 120 5.42 0.96 11.06
C GLU A 120 6.25 1.02 9.79
N LEU A 121 7.54 0.69 9.91
CA LEU A 121 8.44 0.54 8.78
C LEU A 121 8.56 -0.93 8.42
N TRP A 122 8.34 -1.22 7.16
CA TRP A 122 8.38 -2.54 6.61
C TRP A 122 9.51 -2.67 5.62
N TYR A 123 10.20 -3.78 5.71
CA TYR A 123 11.24 -4.17 4.79
C TYR A 123 10.95 -5.55 4.24
N PHE A 124 11.09 -5.74 2.94
CA PHE A 124 10.96 -7.05 2.34
C PHE A 124 12.19 -7.38 1.49
N VAL A 125 12.53 -8.65 1.45
CA VAL A 125 13.63 -9.18 0.64
C VAL A 125 13.07 -10.17 -0.35
N PHE A 126 13.49 -10.04 -1.59
CA PHE A 126 13.25 -11.06 -2.59
C PHE A 126 14.45 -12.03 -2.60
N TYR A 127 14.24 -13.23 -2.13
CA TYR A 127 15.27 -14.27 -2.11
C TYR A 127 14.71 -15.58 -2.64
N SER A 128 15.37 -16.16 -3.66
CA SER A 128 15.00 -17.47 -4.26
C SER A 128 13.54 -17.58 -4.68
N GLY A 129 12.96 -16.52 -5.29
CA GLY A 129 11.58 -16.53 -5.74
C GLY A 129 10.53 -16.26 -4.66
N ILE A 130 10.93 -16.06 -3.41
CA ILE A 130 10.03 -15.84 -2.27
C ILE A 130 10.25 -14.45 -1.69
N TRP A 131 9.14 -13.72 -1.50
CA TRP A 131 9.12 -12.45 -0.79
C TRP A 131 9.06 -12.70 0.71
N ARG A 132 10.10 -12.31 1.45
CA ARG A 132 10.12 -12.41 2.92
C ARG A 132 9.96 -11.03 3.54
N LYS A 133 9.01 -10.91 4.45
CA LYS A 133 8.77 -9.69 5.24
C LYS A 133 9.69 -9.65 6.47
N ARG A 134 10.16 -8.45 6.81
CA ARG A 134 10.74 -8.13 8.11
C ARG A 134 10.19 -6.78 8.56
N THR A 135 9.71 -6.70 9.80
CA THR A 135 9.36 -5.43 10.43
C THR A 135 10.66 -4.80 10.93
N CYS A 136 10.97 -3.58 10.48
CA CYS A 136 12.19 -2.90 10.92
C CYS A 136 12.01 -2.10 12.20
N LEU A 137 10.89 -1.43 12.37
CA LEU A 137 10.68 -0.53 13.50
C LEU A 137 9.19 -0.19 13.65
N THR A 138 8.67 -0.36 14.86
CA THR A 138 7.37 0.20 15.24
C THR A 138 7.63 1.43 16.08
N LEU A 139 7.39 2.61 15.53
CA LEU A 139 7.47 3.86 16.25
C LEU A 139 6.08 4.26 16.72
N PHE A 140 5.85 4.22 18.02
CA PHE A 140 4.70 4.92 18.59
C PHE A 140 5.02 6.43 18.55
N ALA A 141 4.52 7.11 17.56
CA ALA A 141 4.53 8.56 17.55
C ALA A 141 3.54 9.09 18.60
N ARG A 142 3.85 8.92 19.89
CA ARG A 142 3.30 9.72 21.00
C ARG A 142 3.86 11.14 20.96
N LEU A 143 4.10 11.68 19.81
CA LEU A 143 4.23 13.09 19.61
C LEU A 143 2.80 13.59 19.59
N GLY A 144 2.40 14.46 20.51
CA GLY A 144 1.10 15.12 20.60
C GLY A 144 0.78 15.99 19.38
N ILE A 145 1.11 15.49 18.23
CA ILE A 145 0.76 15.99 16.90
C ILE A 145 -0.39 15.10 16.47
N GLU A 146 -1.59 15.63 16.55
CA GLU A 146 -2.74 15.13 15.84
C GLU A 146 -2.33 14.95 14.38
N ILE A 147 -2.06 13.71 13.95
CA ILE A 147 -1.77 13.41 12.55
C ILE A 147 -3.10 13.59 11.82
N LYS A 148 -3.36 14.83 11.39
CA LYS A 148 -4.47 15.09 10.47
C LYS A 148 -4.19 14.30 9.20
N PRO A 149 -5.17 13.56 8.64
CA PRO A 149 -4.96 12.60 7.54
C PRO A 149 -4.50 13.21 6.20
N LYS A 150 -4.01 14.45 6.19
CA LYS A 150 -3.59 15.20 4.99
C LYS A 150 -2.09 15.48 4.87
N TRP A 151 -1.24 15.09 5.82
CA TRP A 151 0.16 15.51 5.80
C TRP A 151 1.14 14.35 5.59
N ARG A 152 1.47 14.09 4.35
CA ARG A 152 2.72 13.69 3.70
C ARG A 152 3.77 12.99 4.59
N LEU A 153 3.81 11.67 4.57
CA LEU A 153 5.00 10.85 4.85
C LEU A 153 6.28 11.30 4.08
N LYS A 154 6.14 12.15 3.08
CA LYS A 154 7.27 12.69 2.29
C LYS A 154 8.32 13.44 3.09
N LEU A 155 7.99 14.03 4.23
CA LEU A 155 8.94 14.82 5.03
C LEU A 155 9.83 13.97 5.95
N TRP A 156 9.41 12.78 6.29
CA TRP A 156 10.13 11.96 7.27
C TRP A 156 11.32 11.20 6.67
N PHE A 157 11.22 10.73 5.44
CA PHE A 157 12.33 10.05 4.76
C PHE A 157 13.52 10.95 4.41
N VAL A 158 13.37 12.26 4.46
CA VAL A 158 14.47 13.21 4.18
C VAL A 158 15.43 13.34 5.36
N SER A 159 15.01 13.05 6.58
CA SER A 159 15.82 13.29 7.80
C SER A 159 16.37 12.03 8.48
N ALA A 160 15.86 10.85 8.19
CA ALA A 160 16.36 9.62 8.79
C ALA A 160 17.49 9.02 7.95
N LYS A 161 18.72 9.47 8.17
CA LYS A 161 19.91 8.66 7.87
C LYS A 161 19.89 7.48 8.84
N VAL A 162 19.37 6.36 8.41
CA VAL A 162 19.52 5.09 9.12
C VAL A 162 20.98 4.67 8.93
N THR A 163 21.81 4.94 9.92
CA THR A 163 23.11 4.27 10.03
C THR A 163 22.85 2.84 10.45
N PRO A 164 23.28 1.82 9.67
CA PRO A 164 23.23 0.46 10.15
C PRO A 164 24.24 0.32 11.29
N SER A 165 23.79 0.07 12.49
CA SER A 165 24.64 -0.45 13.55
C SER A 165 24.91 -1.93 13.27
N LEU A 166 26.18 -2.25 13.15
CA LEU A 166 26.78 -3.59 13.08
C LEU A 166 26.25 -4.51 14.17
#